data_7cd6ad137ee232927efa728a59a0535e
#
_entry.id   7cd6ad137ee232927efa728a59a0535e
#
_cell.length_a   1.000
_cell.length_b   1.000
_cell.length_c   1.000
_cell.angle_alpha   90.00
_cell.angle_beta   90.00
_cell.angle_gamma   90.00
#
_symmetry.space_group_name_H-M   'P 1'
#
loop_
_entity.id
_entity.type
_entity.pdbx_description
1 polymer ?
#
loop_
_entity_poly.entity_id
_entity_poly.type
_entity_poly.pdbx_seq_one_letter_code
_entity_poly.pdbx_strand_id
1 'polypeptide(L)'
;PKRNPQAELSMNIARSFDINRPGTLPKKLMGGVIGGSLIQGKLAVGDEIEIRPGRKTSKGWEPVTTSVTSLHSGSSERKSVTAGGLVAIGTGLDPAITKSDSMLGSLIGRPGTLPPVLEKLRMDVQLLDRAVGTSGSQQVEALRTKEPLMLTVGTSTTVGIPIQVNEKWLEASLKLPVCAAEGQRIAISRRIDARWHLIGYGILQA
;
A
#
# COMPACT_ATOMS: atom_id res chain seq x y z
N PRO A 1 -8.86 16.40 -1.06
CA PRO A 1 -9.37 15.37 -1.96
C PRO A 1 -10.86 15.15 -1.71
N LYS A 2 -11.66 15.11 -2.78
CA LYS A 2 -13.08 14.76 -2.67
C LYS A 2 -13.16 13.28 -2.27
N ARG A 3 -13.69 12.99 -1.09
CA ARG A 3 -13.92 11.64 -0.59
C ARG A 3 -15.35 11.25 -0.90
N ASN A 4 -15.55 10.04 -1.44
CA ASN A 4 -16.88 9.55 -1.78
C ASN A 4 -17.26 8.36 -0.89
N PRO A 5 -18.17 8.57 0.10
CA PRO A 5 -18.66 7.49 0.96
C PRO A 5 -19.50 6.44 0.23
N GLN A 6 -20.00 6.75 -0.97
CA GLN A 6 -20.80 5.86 -1.81
C GLN A 6 -19.96 5.07 -2.83
N ALA A 7 -18.66 5.39 -2.94
CA ALA A 7 -17.77 4.63 -3.81
C ALA A 7 -17.40 3.28 -3.18
N GLU A 8 -16.81 2.41 -4.00
CA GLU A 8 -16.25 1.14 -3.56
C GLU A 8 -15.25 1.35 -2.42
N LEU A 9 -15.25 0.42 -1.47
CA LEU A 9 -14.37 0.45 -0.32
C LEU A 9 -12.90 0.43 -0.75
N SER A 10 -12.14 1.41 -0.31
CA SER A 10 -10.69 1.45 -0.51
C SER A 10 -10.00 2.03 0.71
N MET A 11 -9.09 1.26 1.31
CA MET A 11 -8.29 1.67 2.45
C MET A 11 -6.84 1.25 2.25
N ASN A 12 -5.91 2.19 2.49
CA ASN A 12 -4.48 1.90 2.51
C ASN A 12 -4.05 1.46 3.91
N ILE A 13 -3.37 0.33 4.01
CA ILE A 13 -2.77 -0.14 5.26
C ILE A 13 -1.46 0.60 5.52
N ALA A 14 -1.39 1.29 6.65
CA ALA A 14 -0.18 1.99 7.12
C ALA A 14 0.50 1.25 8.28
N ARG A 15 -0.23 0.44 9.02
CA ARG A 15 0.27 -0.35 10.15
C ARG A 15 -0.46 -1.68 10.26
N SER A 16 0.21 -2.70 10.75
CA SER A 16 -0.44 -3.94 11.20
C SER A 16 0.32 -4.53 12.39
N PHE A 17 -0.41 -5.10 13.35
CA PHE A 17 0.20 -5.60 14.59
C PHE A 17 -0.65 -6.64 15.29
N ASP A 18 0.02 -7.41 16.14
CA ASP A 18 -0.56 -8.31 17.12
C ASP A 18 -0.74 -7.56 18.45
N ILE A 19 -1.95 -7.57 18.99
CA ILE A 19 -2.30 -6.91 20.26
C ILE A 19 -2.30 -7.88 21.45
N ASN A 20 -2.01 -9.15 21.21
CA ASN A 20 -2.00 -10.16 22.26
C ASN A 20 -0.75 -10.04 23.15
N ARG A 21 -0.93 -10.22 24.43
CA ARG A 21 0.21 -10.28 25.37
C ARG A 21 0.97 -11.59 25.23
N PRO A 22 2.30 -11.59 25.38
CA PRO A 22 3.06 -12.82 25.42
C PRO A 22 2.49 -13.80 26.48
N GLY A 23 2.34 -15.07 26.10
CA GLY A 23 1.75 -16.09 26.97
C GLY A 23 0.22 -16.17 26.95
N THR A 24 -0.47 -15.38 26.10
CA THR A 24 -1.91 -15.53 25.92
C THR A 24 -2.25 -16.92 25.37
N LEU A 25 -3.17 -17.62 26.03
CA LEU A 25 -3.60 -18.95 25.61
C LEU A 25 -4.28 -18.88 24.21
N PRO A 26 -4.09 -19.89 23.33
CA PRO A 26 -4.64 -19.91 21.99
C PRO A 26 -6.15 -19.61 21.92
N LYS A 27 -6.93 -20.12 22.86
CA LYS A 27 -8.40 -19.89 22.94
C LYS A 27 -8.80 -18.44 23.30
N LYS A 28 -7.84 -17.62 23.77
CA LYS A 28 -8.05 -16.22 24.18
C LYS A 28 -7.39 -15.23 23.24
N LEU A 29 -6.76 -15.71 22.16
CA LEU A 29 -6.14 -14.84 21.19
C LEU A 29 -7.20 -13.99 20.47
N MET A 30 -6.95 -12.70 20.46
CA MET A 30 -7.66 -11.77 19.59
C MET A 30 -7.01 -11.78 18.21
N GLY A 31 -7.80 -11.63 17.16
CA GLY A 31 -7.28 -11.52 15.80
C GLY A 31 -6.37 -10.31 15.60
N GLY A 32 -5.60 -10.34 14.53
CA GLY A 32 -4.68 -9.27 14.20
C GLY A 32 -5.39 -7.95 13.93
N VAL A 33 -4.69 -6.85 14.18
CA VAL A 33 -5.19 -5.48 13.99
C VAL A 33 -4.48 -4.81 12.81
N ILE A 34 -5.26 -4.08 12.01
CA ILE A 34 -4.79 -3.35 10.85
C ILE A 34 -5.19 -1.88 11.00
N GLY A 35 -4.24 -0.97 10.81
CA GLY A 35 -4.46 0.47 10.86
C GLY A 35 -4.13 1.14 9.54
N GLY A 36 -4.92 2.14 9.17
CA GLY A 36 -4.63 2.87 7.93
C GLY A 36 -5.63 3.98 7.62
N SER A 37 -5.59 4.46 6.39
CA SER A 37 -6.45 5.55 5.93
C SER A 37 -7.57 5.03 5.04
N LEU A 38 -8.81 5.24 5.46
CA LEU A 38 -10.00 4.94 4.66
C LEU A 38 -10.15 6.04 3.60
N ILE A 39 -9.85 5.67 2.34
CA ILE A 39 -9.80 6.60 1.21
C ILE A 39 -11.18 6.84 0.64
N GLN A 40 -11.95 5.76 0.42
CA GLN A 40 -13.29 5.78 -0.16
C GLN A 40 -14.19 4.75 0.50
N GLY A 41 -15.50 4.95 0.36
CA GLY A 41 -16.50 3.99 0.80
C GLY A 41 -16.83 4.07 2.28
N LYS A 42 -17.46 3.01 2.76
CA LYS A 42 -17.91 2.81 4.14
C LYS A 42 -17.55 1.41 4.62
N LEU A 43 -17.19 1.29 5.87
CA LEU A 43 -16.87 0.02 6.53
C LEU A 43 -17.66 -0.11 7.84
N ALA A 44 -18.18 -1.30 8.13
CA ALA A 44 -18.93 -1.61 9.35
C ALA A 44 -18.38 -2.88 10.01
N VAL A 45 -18.63 -3.03 11.30
CA VAL A 45 -18.36 -4.28 12.03
C VAL A 45 -19.22 -5.38 11.42
N GLY A 46 -18.62 -6.55 11.18
CA GLY A 46 -19.24 -7.69 10.50
C GLY A 46 -19.04 -7.73 9.00
N ASP A 47 -18.55 -6.63 8.39
CA ASP A 47 -18.22 -6.62 6.95
C ASP A 47 -17.11 -7.61 6.62
N GLU A 48 -17.22 -8.25 5.45
CA GLU A 48 -16.15 -9.03 4.86
C GLU A 48 -15.24 -8.13 4.05
N ILE A 49 -13.93 -8.29 4.20
CA ILE A 49 -12.90 -7.51 3.53
C ILE A 49 -11.85 -8.42 2.90
N GLU A 50 -11.32 -7.98 1.78
CA GLU A 50 -10.17 -8.58 1.09
C GLU A 50 -8.95 -7.66 1.20
N ILE A 51 -7.78 -8.25 1.38
CA ILE A 51 -6.49 -7.56 1.49
C ILE A 51 -5.59 -8.02 0.35
N ARG A 52 -5.09 -7.11 -0.46
CA ARG A 52 -4.12 -7.36 -1.54
C ARG A 52 -2.87 -6.49 -1.40
N PRO A 53 -1.68 -7.01 -1.77
CA PRO A 53 -1.40 -8.33 -2.36
C PRO A 53 -1.63 -9.50 -1.41
N GLY A 54 -1.86 -9.26 -0.11
CA GLY A 54 -2.15 -10.28 0.87
C GLY A 54 -0.88 -10.88 1.48
N ARG A 55 -0.78 -12.20 1.56
CA ARG A 55 0.37 -12.90 2.15
C ARG A 55 1.22 -13.60 1.09
N LYS A 56 2.51 -13.64 1.35
CA LYS A 56 3.44 -14.42 0.54
C LYS A 56 3.39 -15.89 0.93
N THR A 57 3.21 -16.76 -0.07
CA THR A 57 3.23 -18.22 0.08
C THR A 57 4.34 -18.82 -0.81
N SER A 58 4.51 -20.14 -0.77
CA SER A 58 5.43 -20.83 -1.68
C SER A 58 5.00 -20.73 -3.16
N LYS A 59 3.72 -20.48 -3.42
CA LYS A 59 3.14 -20.34 -4.77
C LYS A 59 3.07 -18.90 -5.27
N GLY A 60 3.49 -17.92 -4.45
CA GLY A 60 3.40 -16.50 -4.77
C GLY A 60 2.59 -15.71 -3.74
N TRP A 61 2.00 -14.61 -4.17
CA TRP A 61 1.15 -13.78 -3.32
C TRP A 61 -0.31 -14.20 -3.43
N GLU A 62 -0.96 -14.36 -2.30
CA GLU A 62 -2.37 -14.75 -2.20
C GLU A 62 -3.16 -13.69 -1.44
N PRO A 63 -4.30 -13.23 -1.98
CA PRO A 63 -5.22 -12.37 -1.25
C PRO A 63 -5.63 -12.99 0.08
N VAL A 64 -5.89 -12.16 1.07
CA VAL A 64 -6.36 -12.58 2.38
C VAL A 64 -7.75 -12.00 2.61
N THR A 65 -8.73 -12.87 2.90
CA THR A 65 -10.10 -12.46 3.23
C THR A 65 -10.35 -12.66 4.71
N THR A 66 -11.04 -11.69 5.34
CA THR A 66 -11.38 -11.73 6.76
C THR A 66 -12.61 -10.89 7.05
N SER A 67 -13.19 -11.06 8.25
CA SER A 67 -14.27 -10.21 8.75
C SER A 67 -13.74 -9.12 9.67
N VAL A 68 -14.43 -7.97 9.68
CA VAL A 68 -14.20 -6.87 10.61
C VAL A 68 -14.83 -7.22 11.96
N THR A 69 -14.02 -7.38 12.99
CA THR A 69 -14.49 -7.72 14.34
C THR A 69 -14.70 -6.49 15.23
N SER A 70 -13.92 -5.43 14.98
CA SER A 70 -14.06 -4.15 15.68
C SER A 70 -13.52 -3.00 14.82
N LEU A 71 -13.99 -1.79 15.10
CA LEU A 71 -13.55 -0.57 14.42
C LEU A 71 -13.25 0.52 15.45
N HIS A 72 -12.12 1.21 15.27
CA HIS A 72 -11.75 2.35 16.10
C HIS A 72 -11.33 3.53 15.23
N SER A 73 -11.76 4.73 15.62
CA SER A 73 -11.31 5.99 15.04
C SER A 73 -10.88 6.90 16.18
N GLY A 74 -9.58 7.21 16.23
CA GLY A 74 -8.96 7.77 17.43
C GLY A 74 -9.09 6.81 18.61
N SER A 75 -9.52 7.32 19.78
CA SER A 75 -9.75 6.52 20.99
C SER A 75 -11.17 5.91 21.08
N SER A 76 -12.03 6.15 20.09
CA SER A 76 -13.45 5.74 20.16
C SER A 76 -13.72 4.51 19.30
N GLU A 77 -14.40 3.54 19.89
CA GLU A 77 -14.98 2.42 19.17
C GLU A 77 -16.17 2.89 18.31
N ARG A 78 -16.30 2.33 17.11
CA ARG A 78 -17.34 2.67 16.14
C ARG A 78 -17.99 1.42 15.59
N LYS A 79 -19.30 1.47 15.35
CA LYS A 79 -20.02 0.42 14.62
C LYS A 79 -19.78 0.50 13.11
N SER A 80 -19.56 1.71 12.61
CA SER A 80 -19.22 1.94 11.20
C SER A 80 -18.39 3.21 11.04
N VAL A 81 -17.60 3.29 9.99
CA VAL A 81 -16.78 4.43 9.59
C VAL A 81 -16.95 4.72 8.11
N THR A 82 -16.79 5.98 7.74
CA THR A 82 -16.82 6.44 6.33
C THR A 82 -15.47 7.02 5.94
N ALA A 83 -15.25 7.18 4.65
CA ALA A 83 -14.01 7.75 4.13
C ALA A 83 -13.64 9.07 4.82
N GLY A 84 -12.44 9.13 5.34
CA GLY A 84 -11.91 10.31 6.00
C GLY A 84 -11.28 10.05 7.36
N GLY A 85 -9.99 9.91 7.43
CA GLY A 85 -9.24 9.75 8.66
C GLY A 85 -8.58 8.39 8.83
N LEU A 86 -7.96 8.21 9.98
CA LEU A 86 -7.30 6.96 10.35
C LEU A 86 -8.29 6.05 11.06
N VAL A 87 -8.25 4.79 10.68
CA VAL A 87 -9.11 3.73 11.24
C VAL A 87 -8.24 2.56 11.64
N ALA A 88 -8.50 2.00 12.82
CA ALA A 88 -7.99 0.69 13.22
C ALA A 88 -9.11 -0.34 13.11
N ILE A 89 -8.79 -1.47 12.49
CA ILE A 89 -9.69 -2.59 12.21
C ILE A 89 -9.19 -3.80 13.00
N GLY A 90 -9.98 -4.29 13.93
CA GLY A 90 -9.81 -5.64 14.46
C GLY A 90 -10.33 -6.65 13.44
N THR A 91 -9.60 -7.72 13.22
CA THR A 91 -9.90 -8.73 12.20
C THR A 91 -10.00 -10.13 12.82
N GLY A 92 -10.52 -11.09 12.05
CA GLY A 92 -10.44 -12.51 12.39
C GLY A 92 -9.13 -13.20 11.96
N LEU A 93 -8.13 -12.44 11.49
CA LEU A 93 -6.86 -13.00 11.03
C LEU A 93 -6.02 -13.56 12.18
N ASP A 94 -5.26 -14.60 11.89
CA ASP A 94 -4.19 -15.04 12.78
C ASP A 94 -3.24 -13.86 13.07
N PRO A 95 -2.99 -13.52 14.35
CA PRO A 95 -2.08 -12.42 14.71
C PRO A 95 -0.70 -12.51 14.08
N ALA A 96 -0.20 -13.71 13.79
CA ALA A 96 1.07 -13.91 13.11
C ALA A 96 1.12 -13.27 11.71
N ILE A 97 -0.04 -13.15 11.03
CA ILE A 97 -0.14 -12.54 9.69
C ILE A 97 -0.02 -11.02 9.76
N THR A 98 -0.42 -10.39 10.86
CA THR A 98 -0.41 -8.93 11.03
C THR A 98 0.78 -8.41 11.83
N LYS A 99 1.58 -9.31 12.42
CA LYS A 99 2.71 -8.97 13.28
C LYS A 99 3.78 -8.15 12.52
N SER A 100 4.36 -7.18 13.21
CA SER A 100 5.52 -6.41 12.74
C SER A 100 5.29 -5.70 11.40
N ASP A 101 4.11 -5.10 11.23
CA ASP A 101 3.72 -4.35 10.02
C ASP A 101 3.77 -5.20 8.72
N SER A 102 3.60 -6.53 8.81
CA SER A 102 3.68 -7.43 7.65
C SER A 102 2.65 -7.14 6.55
N MET A 103 1.56 -6.42 6.88
CA MET A 103 0.53 -5.99 5.94
C MET A 103 0.72 -4.55 5.44
N LEU A 104 1.79 -3.85 5.86
CA LEU A 104 2.08 -2.49 5.42
C LEU A 104 2.10 -2.39 3.89
N GLY A 105 1.45 -1.37 3.35
CA GLY A 105 1.40 -1.12 1.91
C GLY A 105 0.31 -1.88 1.16
N SER A 106 -0.39 -2.81 1.81
CA SER A 106 -1.53 -3.49 1.21
C SER A 106 -2.76 -2.58 1.13
N LEU A 107 -3.68 -2.95 0.23
CA LEU A 107 -5.00 -2.35 0.09
C LEU A 107 -6.07 -3.24 0.71
N ILE A 108 -7.08 -2.61 1.32
CA ILE A 108 -8.32 -3.25 1.74
C ILE A 108 -9.46 -2.79 0.85
N GLY A 109 -10.32 -3.72 0.43
CA GLY A 109 -11.56 -3.48 -0.28
C GLY A 109 -12.59 -4.56 -0.02
N ARG A 110 -13.71 -4.50 -0.70
CA ARG A 110 -14.68 -5.61 -0.73
C ARG A 110 -14.08 -6.77 -1.53
N PRO A 111 -14.40 -8.03 -1.21
CA PRO A 111 -13.94 -9.16 -1.99
C PRO A 111 -14.22 -8.99 -3.49
N GLY A 112 -13.19 -9.17 -4.31
CA GLY A 112 -13.28 -9.07 -5.76
C GLY A 112 -13.30 -7.65 -6.36
N THR A 113 -13.28 -6.58 -5.54
CA THR A 113 -13.34 -5.18 -6.06
C THR A 113 -11.97 -4.50 -6.14
N LEU A 114 -10.94 -5.09 -5.55
CA LEU A 114 -9.61 -4.50 -5.51
C LEU A 114 -8.90 -4.58 -6.87
N PRO A 115 -8.06 -3.58 -7.18
CA PRO A 115 -7.21 -3.60 -8.36
C PRO A 115 -6.31 -4.82 -8.43
N PRO A 116 -5.75 -5.13 -9.61
CA PRO A 116 -4.83 -6.25 -9.76
C PRO A 116 -3.56 -6.09 -8.94
N VAL A 117 -2.93 -7.21 -8.62
CA VAL A 117 -1.58 -7.26 -8.04
C VAL A 117 -0.57 -7.25 -9.18
N LEU A 118 0.33 -6.29 -9.17
CA LEU A 118 1.29 -6.02 -10.22
C LEU A 118 2.71 -6.40 -9.76
N GLU A 119 3.36 -7.31 -10.47
CA GLU A 119 4.78 -7.64 -10.34
C GLU A 119 5.64 -6.84 -11.33
N LYS A 120 4.99 -6.30 -12.36
CA LYS A 120 5.54 -5.36 -13.33
C LYS A 120 4.55 -4.23 -13.51
N LEU A 121 5.04 -3.06 -13.82
CA LEU A 121 4.18 -1.92 -14.12
C LEU A 121 4.77 -1.09 -15.26
N ARG A 122 3.86 -0.45 -16.00
CA ARG A 122 4.18 0.59 -16.97
C ARG A 122 3.56 1.89 -16.51
N MET A 123 4.31 2.98 -16.59
CA MET A 123 3.82 4.30 -16.20
C MET A 123 4.37 5.41 -17.09
N ASP A 124 3.55 6.41 -17.35
CA ASP A 124 4.02 7.67 -17.90
C ASP A 124 4.80 8.43 -16.84
N VAL A 125 5.94 9.01 -17.20
CA VAL A 125 6.88 9.60 -16.25
C VAL A 125 6.94 11.10 -16.43
N GLN A 126 6.95 11.80 -15.29
CA GLN A 126 7.27 13.21 -15.22
C GLN A 126 8.37 13.42 -14.17
N LEU A 127 9.57 13.79 -14.65
CA LEU A 127 10.69 14.11 -13.77
C LEU A 127 10.60 15.57 -13.31
N LEU A 128 11.12 15.82 -12.12
CA LEU A 128 11.34 17.15 -11.59
C LEU A 128 12.64 17.73 -12.16
N ASP A 129 12.76 19.04 -12.21
CA ASP A 129 14.01 19.70 -12.62
C ASP A 129 15.15 19.41 -11.64
N ARG A 130 14.82 19.26 -10.35
CA ARG A 130 15.77 19.06 -9.25
C ARG A 130 15.30 17.98 -8.29
N ALA A 131 16.26 17.21 -7.76
CA ALA A 131 15.98 16.20 -6.73
C ALA A 131 15.62 16.87 -5.40
N VAL A 132 14.59 16.36 -4.73
CA VAL A 132 14.10 16.93 -3.47
C VAL A 132 14.99 16.49 -2.30
N GLY A 133 15.40 17.44 -1.45
CA GLY A 133 16.15 17.18 -0.21
C GLY A 133 17.64 16.91 -0.41
N THR A 134 18.21 17.29 -1.54
CA THR A 134 19.67 17.30 -1.74
C THR A 134 20.27 18.60 -1.21
N SER A 135 21.51 18.54 -0.71
CA SER A 135 22.30 19.71 -0.27
C SER A 135 22.91 20.46 -1.48
N GLY A 136 22.09 21.01 -2.33
CA GLY A 136 22.47 21.69 -3.56
C GLY A 136 21.37 21.50 -4.61
N SER A 137 21.38 22.30 -5.67
CA SER A 137 20.38 22.13 -6.75
C SER A 137 20.82 21.05 -7.73
N GLN A 138 20.84 19.80 -7.29
CA GLN A 138 21.20 18.69 -8.17
C GLN A 138 20.10 18.47 -9.21
N GLN A 139 20.44 18.67 -10.48
CA GLN A 139 19.54 18.44 -11.60
C GLN A 139 19.22 16.95 -11.73
N VAL A 140 17.95 16.64 -12.02
CA VAL A 140 17.52 15.26 -12.23
C VAL A 140 17.92 14.82 -13.64
N GLU A 141 18.78 13.82 -13.71
CA GLU A 141 19.16 13.18 -14.98
C GLU A 141 18.04 12.24 -15.46
N ALA A 142 18.02 11.96 -16.77
CA ALA A 142 17.14 10.98 -17.37
C ALA A 142 17.23 9.60 -16.68
N LEU A 143 16.13 8.85 -16.69
CA LEU A 143 16.09 7.49 -16.16
C LEU A 143 16.88 6.54 -17.05
N ARG A 144 17.47 5.51 -16.42
CA ARG A 144 18.28 4.50 -17.11
C ARG A 144 17.70 3.10 -16.88
N THR A 145 17.84 2.23 -17.86
CA THR A 145 17.53 0.80 -17.69
C THR A 145 18.43 0.17 -16.64
N LYS A 146 17.90 -0.81 -15.89
CA LYS A 146 18.58 -1.52 -14.80
C LYS A 146 18.95 -0.66 -13.59
N GLU A 147 18.62 0.62 -13.57
CA GLU A 147 18.81 1.50 -12.42
C GLU A 147 17.75 1.20 -11.34
N PRO A 148 18.13 0.84 -10.09
CA PRO A 148 17.16 0.65 -9.03
C PRO A 148 16.47 1.96 -8.68
N LEU A 149 15.14 2.00 -8.75
CA LEU A 149 14.30 3.13 -8.33
C LEU A 149 13.43 2.71 -7.17
N MET A 150 13.29 3.57 -6.16
CA MET A 150 12.27 3.38 -5.15
C MET A 150 10.94 3.96 -5.66
N LEU A 151 9.93 3.10 -5.73
CA LEU A 151 8.59 3.45 -6.17
C LEU A 151 7.63 3.40 -4.98
N THR A 152 6.91 4.51 -4.76
CA THR A 152 5.90 4.60 -3.69
C THR A 152 4.51 4.69 -4.29
N VAL A 153 3.68 3.69 -3.99
CA VAL A 153 2.31 3.50 -4.48
C VAL A 153 1.36 3.51 -3.28
N GLY A 154 0.69 4.63 -3.02
CA GLY A 154 -0.08 4.79 -1.78
C GLY A 154 0.82 4.71 -0.55
N THR A 155 0.61 3.68 0.30
CA THR A 155 1.46 3.36 1.46
C THR A 155 2.49 2.27 1.16
N SER A 156 2.44 1.66 -0.02
CA SER A 156 3.40 0.63 -0.45
C SER A 156 4.68 1.26 -0.98
N THR A 157 5.81 0.70 -0.60
CA THR A 157 7.13 1.08 -1.14
C THR A 157 7.84 -0.17 -1.65
N THR A 158 8.27 -0.13 -2.90
CA THR A 158 9.00 -1.23 -3.54
C THR A 158 10.18 -0.71 -4.35
N VAL A 159 11.12 -1.57 -4.66
CA VAL A 159 12.18 -1.27 -5.62
C VAL A 159 11.74 -1.74 -7.00
N GLY A 160 11.65 -0.80 -7.94
CA GLY A 160 11.43 -1.07 -9.35
C GLY A 160 12.74 -1.08 -10.11
N ILE A 161 12.95 -2.09 -10.95
CA ILE A 161 14.08 -2.16 -11.87
C ILE A 161 13.55 -1.89 -13.28
N PRO A 162 13.88 -0.73 -13.88
CA PRO A 162 13.45 -0.41 -15.22
C PRO A 162 13.96 -1.43 -16.24
N ILE A 163 13.04 -1.99 -17.01
CA ILE A 163 13.31 -2.94 -18.10
C ILE A 163 13.41 -2.16 -19.41
N GLN A 164 12.47 -1.23 -19.61
CA GLN A 164 12.42 -0.33 -20.75
C GLN A 164 12.19 1.10 -20.25
N VAL A 165 12.87 2.05 -20.87
CA VAL A 165 12.78 3.48 -20.52
C VAL A 165 12.83 4.31 -21.80
N ASN A 166 11.99 5.32 -21.87
CA ASN A 166 12.16 6.44 -22.79
C ASN A 166 11.85 7.77 -22.06
N GLU A 167 11.82 8.88 -22.77
CA GLU A 167 11.60 10.21 -22.19
C GLU A 167 10.24 10.38 -21.53
N LYS A 168 9.22 9.61 -21.93
CA LYS A 168 7.82 9.79 -21.53
C LYS A 168 7.30 8.69 -20.61
N TRP A 169 7.84 7.49 -20.71
CA TRP A 169 7.37 6.35 -19.93
C TRP A 169 8.51 5.40 -19.54
N LEU A 170 8.23 4.58 -18.52
CA LEU A 170 9.07 3.44 -18.16
C LEU A 170 8.22 2.19 -17.90
N GLU A 171 8.82 1.03 -18.14
CA GLU A 171 8.35 -0.27 -17.68
C GLU A 171 9.35 -0.82 -16.67
N ALA A 172 8.88 -1.27 -15.51
CA ALA A 172 9.73 -1.78 -14.44
C ALA A 172 9.21 -3.10 -13.86
N SER A 173 10.14 -4.00 -13.54
CA SER A 173 9.87 -5.16 -12.69
C SER A 173 10.00 -4.76 -11.23
N LEU A 174 9.09 -5.24 -10.38
CA LEU A 174 9.00 -4.89 -8.97
C LEU A 174 9.62 -5.96 -8.09
N LYS A 175 10.40 -5.56 -7.08
CA LYS A 175 10.94 -6.49 -6.07
C LYS A 175 9.84 -7.05 -5.15
N LEU A 176 8.88 -6.23 -4.79
CA LEU A 176 7.66 -6.59 -4.09
C LEU A 176 6.48 -6.13 -4.93
N PRO A 177 5.46 -6.98 -5.14
CA PRO A 177 4.30 -6.59 -5.91
C PRO A 177 3.51 -5.50 -5.20
N VAL A 178 2.78 -4.72 -5.98
CA VAL A 178 1.87 -3.70 -5.47
C VAL A 178 0.48 -3.91 -6.02
N CYS A 179 -0.53 -3.51 -5.26
CA CYS A 179 -1.91 -3.47 -5.74
C CYS A 179 -2.21 -2.02 -6.12
N ALA A 180 -2.51 -1.78 -7.39
CA ALA A 180 -2.70 -0.43 -7.91
C ALA A 180 -3.67 -0.40 -9.09
N ALA A 181 -4.45 0.68 -9.19
CA ALA A 181 -5.36 0.94 -10.29
C ALA A 181 -4.69 1.79 -11.37
N GLU A 182 -5.18 1.66 -12.61
CA GLU A 182 -4.83 2.56 -13.70
C GLU A 182 -5.06 4.03 -13.31
N GLY A 183 -4.20 4.92 -13.79
CA GLY A 183 -4.24 6.34 -13.46
C GLY A 183 -3.68 6.69 -12.08
N GLN A 184 -3.30 5.69 -11.25
CA GLN A 184 -2.73 5.95 -9.95
C GLN A 184 -1.34 6.60 -10.07
N ARG A 185 -1.12 7.65 -9.25
CA ARG A 185 0.18 8.32 -9.16
C ARG A 185 1.14 7.52 -8.32
N ILE A 186 2.37 7.39 -8.82
CA ILE A 186 3.49 6.65 -8.21
C ILE A 186 4.64 7.62 -8.04
N ALA A 187 5.13 7.82 -6.83
CA ALA A 187 6.33 8.63 -6.60
C ALA A 187 7.58 7.84 -6.98
N ILE A 188 8.53 8.51 -7.65
CA ILE A 188 9.77 7.92 -8.12
C ILE A 188 10.93 8.57 -7.37
N SER A 189 11.73 7.76 -6.68
CA SER A 189 12.94 8.24 -6.00
C SER A 189 14.16 7.49 -6.50
N ARG A 190 15.27 8.23 -6.63
CA ARG A 190 16.60 7.75 -7.02
C ARG A 190 17.53 7.78 -5.83
N ARG A 191 18.45 6.84 -5.78
CA ARG A 191 19.49 6.82 -4.74
C ARG A 191 20.60 7.79 -5.10
N ILE A 192 20.78 8.83 -4.28
CA ILE A 192 21.83 9.83 -4.38
C ILE A 192 22.54 9.88 -3.03
N ASP A 193 23.86 9.77 -3.01
CA ASP A 193 24.67 9.78 -1.77
C ASP A 193 24.12 8.87 -0.66
N ALA A 194 23.83 7.62 -1.02
CA ALA A 194 23.27 6.58 -0.16
C ALA A 194 21.84 6.82 0.39
N ARG A 195 21.17 7.90 0.00
CA ARG A 195 19.78 8.22 0.38
C ARG A 195 18.84 8.21 -0.82
N TRP A 196 17.57 7.96 -0.57
CA TRP A 196 16.54 8.05 -1.58
C TRP A 196 16.00 9.49 -1.65
N HIS A 197 16.03 10.09 -2.83
CA HIS A 197 15.56 11.42 -3.12
C HIS A 197 14.47 11.39 -4.18
N LEU A 198 13.36 12.07 -3.92
CA LEU A 198 12.28 12.19 -4.88
C LEU A 198 12.80 12.93 -6.13
N ILE A 199 12.63 12.29 -7.29
CA ILE A 199 13.06 12.83 -8.59
C ILE A 199 11.90 13.03 -9.56
N GLY A 200 10.71 12.54 -9.25
CA GLY A 200 9.56 12.64 -10.14
C GLY A 200 8.39 11.78 -9.69
N TYR A 201 7.44 11.64 -10.58
CA TYR A 201 6.31 10.74 -10.42
C TYR A 201 5.93 10.09 -11.74
N GLY A 202 5.24 8.97 -11.64
CA GLY A 202 4.61 8.29 -12.77
C GLY A 202 3.10 8.22 -12.61
N ILE A 203 2.40 8.04 -13.74
CA ILE A 203 0.97 7.69 -13.79
C ILE A 203 0.88 6.28 -14.35
N LEU A 204 0.32 5.37 -13.54
CA LEU A 204 0.19 3.96 -13.92
C LEU A 204 -0.67 3.81 -15.16
N GLN A 205 -0.17 3.07 -16.14
CA GLN A 205 -0.88 2.68 -17.35
C GLN A 205 -1.42 1.25 -17.19
N ALA A 206 -2.50 0.95 -17.90
CA ALA A 206 -3.11 -0.39 -17.91
C ALA A 206 -2.20 -1.43 -18.58
#